data_7fa0000f90a5f9482dc5eff11e9714dd
#
_entry.id   7fa0000f90a5f9482dc5eff11e9714dd
#
_cell.length_a   1.000
_cell.length_b   1.000
_cell.length_c   1.000
_cell.angle_alpha   90.00
_cell.angle_beta   90.00
_cell.angle_gamma   90.00
#
_symmetry.space_group_name_H-M   'P 1'
#
loop_
_entity.id
_entity.type
_entity.pdbx_description
1 polymer ?
#
loop_
_entity_poly.entity_id
_entity_poly.type
_entity_poly.pdbx_seq_one_letter_code
_entity_poly.pdbx_strand_id
1 'polypeptide(L)'
;MMDHHQNFKLYNFHNVFLSLCNMVKKSEIPNSIIIDGMDGIGKRTFANHFINYTFSLNEEEPYDIKNCEINAMNRSYKLVLNNSHPNLYSINLYDGKSSISIEQVREMIKFANKSSFNNQYKIVLINKSEFLNKSSSNAILKILEEPSKNTIFLILQNSX
;
A
#
# COMPACT_ATOMS: atom_id res chain seq x y z
N MET A 1 -2.68 20.87 -0.56
CA MET A 1 -2.76 19.44 -0.74
C MET A 1 -2.09 19.00 -2.02
N MET A 2 -1.28 17.99 -1.94
CA MET A 2 -0.57 17.54 -3.11
C MET A 2 -1.49 16.84 -4.09
N ASP A 3 -1.37 17.19 -5.32
CA ASP A 3 -2.13 16.55 -6.38
C ASP A 3 -1.44 15.25 -6.78
N HIS A 4 -2.05 14.14 -6.48
CA HIS A 4 -1.48 12.84 -6.78
C HIS A 4 -1.32 12.60 -8.27
N HIS A 5 -2.08 13.31 -9.09
CA HIS A 5 -1.98 13.17 -10.54
C HIS A 5 -0.62 13.59 -11.07
N GLN A 6 0.10 14.43 -10.33
CA GLN A 6 1.39 14.92 -10.78
C GLN A 6 2.52 13.94 -10.53
N ASN A 7 2.25 12.83 -9.84
CA ASN A 7 3.27 11.87 -9.47
C ASN A 7 3.19 10.57 -10.27
N PHE A 8 2.90 10.68 -11.56
CA PHE A 8 2.84 9.50 -12.41
C PHE A 8 4.20 8.85 -12.63
N LYS A 9 5.26 9.61 -12.46
CA LYS A 9 6.62 9.08 -12.70
C LYS A 9 7.37 8.96 -11.39
N LEU A 10 8.06 7.83 -11.21
CA LEU A 10 8.88 7.61 -10.03
C LEU A 10 10.31 8.04 -10.35
N TYR A 11 10.82 9.00 -9.58
CA TYR A 11 12.14 9.56 -9.87
C TYR A 11 13.26 9.01 -9.00
N ASN A 12 12.92 8.43 -7.84
CA ASN A 12 13.93 7.97 -6.89
C ASN A 12 13.67 6.54 -6.47
N PHE A 13 14.72 5.91 -5.95
CA PHE A 13 14.61 4.58 -5.30
C PHE A 13 14.25 3.48 -6.29
N HIS A 14 14.72 3.62 -7.53
CA HIS A 14 14.38 2.68 -8.57
C HIS A 14 14.86 1.25 -8.26
N ASN A 15 16.08 1.11 -7.71
CA ASN A 15 16.61 -0.23 -7.47
C ASN A 15 15.77 -1.00 -6.46
N VAL A 16 15.41 -0.34 -5.35
CA VAL A 16 14.56 -0.97 -4.34
C VAL A 16 13.18 -1.27 -4.94
N PHE A 17 12.64 -0.31 -5.67
CA PHE A 17 11.32 -0.46 -6.27
C PHE A 17 11.27 -1.65 -7.22
N LEU A 18 12.25 -1.73 -8.11
CA LEU A 18 12.28 -2.81 -9.10
C LEU A 18 12.47 -4.17 -8.42
N SER A 19 13.25 -4.20 -7.34
CA SER A 19 13.44 -5.42 -6.58
C SER A 19 12.12 -5.91 -5.98
N LEU A 20 11.36 -4.99 -5.37
CA LEU A 20 10.07 -5.35 -4.80
C LEU A 20 9.09 -5.81 -5.88
N CYS A 21 9.07 -5.13 -7.01
CA CYS A 21 8.20 -5.52 -8.12
C CYS A 21 8.53 -6.93 -8.61
N ASN A 22 9.80 -7.24 -8.70
CA ASN A 22 10.22 -8.57 -9.12
C ASN A 22 9.77 -9.63 -8.12
N MET A 23 9.83 -9.31 -6.83
CA MET A 23 9.33 -10.24 -5.81
C MET A 23 7.83 -10.49 -5.95
N VAL A 24 7.07 -9.45 -6.27
CA VAL A 24 5.64 -9.61 -6.53
C VAL A 24 5.42 -10.56 -7.70
N LYS A 25 6.15 -10.32 -8.78
CA LYS A 25 6.01 -11.13 -10.00
C LYS A 25 6.31 -12.59 -9.73
N LYS A 26 7.28 -12.86 -8.86
CA LYS A 26 7.68 -14.24 -8.53
C LYS A 26 6.90 -14.82 -7.37
N SER A 27 5.95 -14.11 -6.81
CA SER A 27 5.21 -14.51 -5.62
C SER A 27 6.12 -14.77 -4.42
N GLU A 28 7.16 -13.96 -4.29
CA GLU A 28 8.12 -14.04 -3.20
C GLU A 28 8.11 -12.80 -2.31
N ILE A 29 7.11 -11.94 -2.46
CA ILE A 29 7.04 -10.70 -1.70
C ILE A 29 6.74 -11.00 -0.23
N PRO A 30 7.40 -10.32 0.72
CA PRO A 30 7.07 -10.51 2.13
C PRO A 30 5.67 -10.00 2.46
N ASN A 31 5.13 -10.46 3.58
CA ASN A 31 3.81 -10.05 4.00
C ASN A 31 3.77 -8.63 4.56
N SER A 32 4.90 -8.07 4.93
CA SER A 32 4.95 -6.69 5.39
C SER A 32 6.18 -5.98 4.85
N ILE A 33 5.99 -4.74 4.49
CA ILE A 33 7.04 -3.87 3.97
C ILE A 33 6.91 -2.56 4.72
N ILE A 34 7.99 -2.13 5.37
CA ILE A 34 8.00 -0.86 6.08
C ILE A 34 8.82 0.14 5.28
N ILE A 35 8.21 1.26 4.95
CA ILE A 35 8.87 2.36 4.28
C ILE A 35 9.05 3.46 5.31
N ASP A 36 10.27 3.69 5.71
CA ASP A 36 10.60 4.61 6.79
C ASP A 36 11.41 5.77 6.24
N GLY A 37 11.17 6.94 6.79
CA GLY A 37 11.94 8.10 6.38
C GLY A 37 11.27 9.38 6.81
N MET A 38 11.93 10.49 6.49
CA MET A 38 11.39 11.80 6.81
C MET A 38 10.17 12.10 5.97
N ASP A 39 9.31 12.95 6.51
CA ASP A 39 8.17 13.42 5.76
C ASP A 39 8.66 14.14 4.50
N GLY A 40 7.99 13.89 3.40
CA GLY A 40 8.30 14.58 2.14
C GLY A 40 9.35 13.95 1.26
N ILE A 41 9.90 12.79 1.64
CA ILE A 41 10.91 12.16 0.79
C ILE A 41 10.32 11.28 -0.32
N GLY A 42 8.99 11.22 -0.41
CA GLY A 42 8.36 10.47 -1.49
C GLY A 42 7.85 9.09 -1.12
N LYS A 43 7.66 8.82 0.16
CA LYS A 43 7.14 7.52 0.60
C LYS A 43 5.77 7.22 -0.01
N ARG A 44 4.89 8.22 -0.02
CA ARG A 44 3.54 8.00 -0.55
C ARG A 44 3.58 7.74 -2.06
N THR A 45 4.42 8.46 -2.78
CA THR A 45 4.58 8.24 -4.21
C THR A 45 5.10 6.83 -4.48
N PHE A 46 6.11 6.41 -3.72
CA PHE A 46 6.64 5.06 -3.84
C PHE A 46 5.54 4.03 -3.61
N ALA A 47 4.75 4.21 -2.54
CA ALA A 47 3.66 3.29 -2.23
C ALA A 47 2.63 3.25 -3.35
N ASN A 48 2.26 4.40 -3.89
CA ASN A 48 1.27 4.46 -4.97
C ASN A 48 1.77 3.72 -6.20
N HIS A 49 3.04 3.86 -6.54
CA HIS A 49 3.61 3.14 -7.67
C HIS A 49 3.61 1.64 -7.42
N PHE A 50 4.00 1.21 -6.23
CA PHE A 50 4.01 -0.20 -5.89
C PHE A 50 2.61 -0.80 -5.94
N ILE A 51 1.64 -0.08 -5.40
CA ILE A 51 0.24 -0.52 -5.44
C ILE A 51 -0.23 -0.67 -6.87
N ASN A 52 0.05 0.34 -7.70
CA ASN A 52 -0.40 0.27 -9.09
C ASN A 52 0.29 -0.88 -9.84
N TYR A 53 1.59 -1.04 -9.65
CA TYR A 53 2.28 -2.15 -10.28
C TYR A 53 1.62 -3.47 -9.91
N THR A 54 1.41 -3.68 -8.62
CA THR A 54 0.89 -4.96 -8.11
C THR A 54 -0.51 -5.24 -8.66
N PHE A 55 -1.37 -4.24 -8.64
CA PHE A 55 -2.76 -4.44 -9.04
C PHE A 55 -2.95 -4.50 -10.55
N SER A 56 -2.09 -3.86 -11.32
CA SER A 56 -2.29 -3.76 -12.77
C SER A 56 -1.53 -4.80 -13.57
N LEU A 57 -0.84 -5.74 -12.92
CA LEU A 57 0.03 -6.70 -13.59
C LEU A 57 -0.62 -7.40 -14.77
N ASN A 58 -1.87 -7.75 -14.65
CA ASN A 58 -2.57 -8.52 -15.69
C ASN A 58 -3.60 -7.70 -16.45
N GLU A 59 -3.52 -6.36 -16.33
CA GLU A 59 -4.44 -5.49 -17.05
C GLU A 59 -3.91 -5.18 -18.44
N GLU A 60 -4.79 -4.65 -19.28
CA GLU A 60 -4.40 -4.28 -20.64
C GLU A 60 -3.39 -3.16 -20.68
N GLU A 61 -3.49 -2.23 -19.72
CA GLU A 61 -2.61 -1.09 -19.63
C GLU A 61 -1.82 -1.14 -18.33
N PRO A 62 -0.92 -2.10 -18.18
CA PRO A 62 -0.26 -2.27 -16.89
C PRO A 62 0.70 -1.14 -16.59
N TYR A 63 1.17 -1.13 -15.33
CA TYR A 63 2.22 -0.22 -14.92
C TYR A 63 3.41 -0.32 -15.88
N ASP A 64 3.97 0.81 -16.24
CA ASP A 64 5.13 0.85 -17.16
C ASP A 64 6.40 0.64 -16.34
N ILE A 65 6.80 -0.61 -16.20
CA ILE A 65 7.96 -0.95 -15.38
C ILE A 65 9.27 -0.46 -16.01
N LYS A 66 9.31 -0.36 -17.32
CA LYS A 66 10.51 0.11 -18.01
C LYS A 66 10.82 1.56 -17.68
N ASN A 67 9.79 2.38 -17.61
CA ASN A 67 9.94 3.81 -17.33
C ASN A 67 9.55 4.19 -15.92
N CYS A 68 9.17 3.24 -15.09
CA CYS A 68 8.70 3.47 -13.73
C CYS A 68 7.60 4.52 -13.69
N GLU A 69 6.56 4.25 -14.46
CA GLU A 69 5.50 5.23 -14.65
C GLU A 69 4.13 4.58 -14.56
N ILE A 70 3.23 5.23 -13.82
CA ILE A 70 1.83 4.79 -13.74
C ILE A 70 1.14 5.18 -15.03
N ASN A 71 0.40 4.23 -15.61
CA ASN A 71 -0.44 4.51 -16.77
C ASN A 71 -1.81 4.94 -16.26
N ALA A 72 -2.15 6.21 -16.47
CA ALA A 72 -3.41 6.77 -15.96
C ALA A 72 -4.64 6.10 -16.58
N MET A 73 -4.46 5.40 -17.69
CA MET A 73 -5.56 4.70 -18.33
C MET A 73 -5.85 3.35 -17.69
N ASN A 74 -4.98 2.85 -16.81
CA ASN A 74 -5.24 1.53 -16.30
C ASN A 74 -6.36 1.55 -15.26
N ARG A 75 -7.05 0.41 -15.20
CA ARG A 75 -8.25 0.30 -14.40
C ARG A 75 -7.95 0.45 -12.91
N SER A 76 -6.86 -0.15 -12.46
CA SER A 76 -6.53 -0.08 -11.04
C SER A 76 -6.23 1.34 -10.59
N TYR A 77 -5.57 2.14 -11.42
CA TYR A 77 -5.32 3.53 -11.07
C TYR A 77 -6.64 4.26 -10.81
N LYS A 78 -7.61 4.07 -11.70
CA LYS A 78 -8.91 4.74 -11.55
C LYS A 78 -9.63 4.28 -10.29
N LEU A 79 -9.59 2.99 -10.00
CA LEU A 79 -10.26 2.46 -8.81
C LEU A 79 -9.60 2.94 -7.52
N VAL A 80 -8.27 2.98 -7.49
CA VAL A 80 -7.56 3.48 -6.30
C VAL A 80 -7.85 4.96 -6.11
N LEU A 81 -7.83 5.72 -7.19
CA LEU A 81 -8.11 7.17 -7.11
C LEU A 81 -9.49 7.44 -6.51
N ASN A 82 -10.45 6.60 -6.82
CA ASN A 82 -11.83 6.76 -6.35
C ASN A 82 -12.12 5.99 -5.06
N ASN A 83 -11.08 5.48 -4.41
CA ASN A 83 -11.23 4.71 -3.17
C ASN A 83 -12.16 3.51 -3.34
N SER A 84 -12.11 2.87 -4.50
CA SER A 84 -13.03 1.80 -4.88
C SER A 84 -12.35 0.48 -5.19
N HIS A 85 -11.04 0.38 -5.03
CA HIS A 85 -10.38 -0.87 -5.40
C HIS A 85 -10.69 -1.95 -4.36
N PRO A 86 -11.23 -3.11 -4.78
CA PRO A 86 -11.67 -4.12 -3.80
C PRO A 86 -10.53 -4.79 -3.04
N ASN A 87 -9.29 -4.71 -3.54
CA ASN A 87 -8.16 -5.36 -2.89
C ASN A 87 -7.26 -4.39 -2.13
N LEU A 88 -7.70 -3.14 -1.96
CA LEU A 88 -6.92 -2.15 -1.21
C LEU A 88 -7.71 -1.65 0.00
N TYR A 89 -7.07 -1.67 1.15
CA TYR A 89 -7.60 -1.02 2.34
C TYR A 89 -6.55 -0.04 2.86
N SER A 90 -6.95 1.22 3.02
CA SER A 90 -6.03 2.25 3.51
C SER A 90 -6.46 2.73 4.89
N ILE A 91 -5.52 2.75 5.80
CA ILE A 91 -5.74 3.33 7.13
C ILE A 91 -5.03 4.67 7.20
N ASN A 92 -5.77 5.70 7.54
CA ASN A 92 -5.26 7.06 7.67
C ASN A 92 -5.73 7.66 8.98
N LEU A 93 -4.97 8.61 9.47
CA LEU A 93 -5.41 9.42 10.61
C LEU A 93 -6.53 10.33 10.15
N TYR A 94 -7.68 10.28 10.81
CA TYR A 94 -8.79 11.16 10.46
C TYR A 94 -8.51 12.57 10.93
N ASP A 95 -9.04 13.54 10.22
CA ASP A 95 -8.89 14.96 10.56
C ASP A 95 -9.36 15.19 11.98
N GLY A 96 -8.57 15.95 12.73
CA GLY A 96 -8.90 16.31 14.09
C GLY A 96 -8.62 15.25 15.14
N LYS A 97 -8.12 14.09 14.72
CA LYS A 97 -7.79 13.02 15.66
C LYS A 97 -6.30 12.95 15.91
N SER A 98 -5.92 12.54 17.11
CA SER A 98 -4.52 12.42 17.48
C SER A 98 -3.99 11.00 17.31
N SER A 99 -4.86 10.03 17.06
CA SER A 99 -4.42 8.67 16.83
C SER A 99 -5.39 7.93 15.91
N ILE A 100 -4.91 6.85 15.33
CA ILE A 100 -5.73 5.96 14.52
C ILE A 100 -6.56 5.10 15.47
N SER A 101 -7.86 5.04 15.22
CA SER A 101 -8.79 4.40 16.15
C SER A 101 -8.74 2.89 16.07
N ILE A 102 -9.15 2.24 17.17
CA ILE A 102 -9.24 0.79 17.18
C ILE A 102 -10.32 0.29 16.22
N GLU A 103 -11.35 1.08 15.96
CA GLU A 103 -12.36 0.70 14.98
C GLU A 103 -11.78 0.60 13.58
N GLN A 104 -10.90 1.53 13.21
CA GLN A 104 -10.22 1.46 11.93
C GLN A 104 -9.38 0.19 11.83
N VAL A 105 -8.70 -0.15 12.92
CA VAL A 105 -7.87 -1.35 12.94
C VAL A 105 -8.73 -2.61 12.83
N ARG A 106 -9.86 -2.64 13.52
CA ARG A 106 -10.78 -3.79 13.43
C ARG A 106 -11.30 -3.99 12.00
N GLU A 107 -11.66 -2.90 11.33
CA GLU A 107 -12.10 -2.99 9.94
C GLU A 107 -10.99 -3.49 9.03
N MET A 108 -9.78 -3.04 9.29
CA MET A 108 -8.62 -3.49 8.54
C MET A 108 -8.42 -5.01 8.71
N ILE A 109 -8.57 -5.49 9.94
CA ILE A 109 -8.40 -6.92 10.21
C ILE A 109 -9.47 -7.73 9.48
N LYS A 110 -10.71 -7.25 9.47
CA LYS A 110 -11.76 -7.90 8.69
C LYS A 110 -11.40 -7.99 7.22
N PHE A 111 -10.92 -6.88 6.67
CA PHE A 111 -10.49 -6.85 5.28
C PHE A 111 -9.37 -7.86 5.03
N ALA A 112 -8.38 -7.88 5.92
CA ALA A 112 -7.22 -8.75 5.74
C ALA A 112 -7.61 -10.23 5.78
N ASN A 113 -8.66 -10.56 6.51
CA ASN A 113 -9.08 -11.95 6.66
C ASN A 113 -10.02 -12.43 5.55
N LYS A 114 -10.50 -11.54 4.70
CA LYS A 114 -11.33 -11.94 3.56
C LYS A 114 -10.46 -12.45 2.42
N SER A 115 -11.03 -13.30 1.56
CA SER A 115 -10.32 -13.67 0.36
C SER A 115 -10.23 -12.48 -0.59
N SER A 116 -9.19 -12.49 -1.41
CA SER A 116 -8.99 -11.41 -2.35
C SER A 116 -9.93 -11.53 -3.54
N PHE A 117 -10.19 -10.41 -4.18
CA PHE A 117 -10.94 -10.40 -5.43
C PHE A 117 -10.06 -10.97 -6.53
N ASN A 118 -10.57 -11.95 -7.27
CA ASN A 118 -9.86 -12.58 -8.39
C ASN A 118 -8.54 -13.23 -8.00
N ASN A 119 -8.41 -13.66 -6.75
CA ASN A 119 -7.18 -14.33 -6.27
C ASN A 119 -5.92 -13.50 -6.45
N GLN A 120 -6.07 -12.18 -6.49
CA GLN A 120 -4.93 -11.28 -6.61
C GLN A 120 -4.42 -10.93 -5.23
N TYR A 121 -3.29 -10.22 -5.19
CA TYR A 121 -2.80 -9.67 -3.94
C TYR A 121 -3.78 -8.66 -3.37
N LYS A 122 -3.90 -8.67 -2.05
CA LYS A 122 -4.53 -7.58 -1.30
C LYS A 122 -3.41 -6.75 -0.69
N ILE A 123 -3.65 -5.46 -0.58
CA ILE A 123 -2.70 -4.56 0.08
C ILE A 123 -3.44 -3.79 1.16
N VAL A 124 -2.86 -3.79 2.36
CA VAL A 124 -3.27 -2.93 3.45
C VAL A 124 -2.22 -1.83 3.55
N LEU A 125 -2.63 -0.60 3.29
CA LEU A 125 -1.74 0.55 3.36
C LEU A 125 -1.97 1.26 4.68
N ILE A 126 -0.94 1.30 5.52
CA ILE A 126 -0.99 2.02 6.78
C ILE A 126 -0.14 3.26 6.63
N ASN A 127 -0.81 4.39 6.50
CA ASN A 127 -0.14 5.67 6.35
C ASN A 127 0.06 6.28 7.73
N LYS A 128 1.28 6.73 8.00
CA LYS A 128 1.61 7.36 9.28
C LYS A 128 1.40 6.40 10.45
N SER A 129 2.10 5.28 10.41
CA SER A 129 1.95 4.26 11.44
C SER A 129 2.34 4.75 12.83
N GLU A 130 3.11 5.85 12.92
CA GLU A 130 3.48 6.43 14.20
C GLU A 130 2.26 6.93 15.00
N PHE A 131 1.11 7.05 14.36
CA PHE A 131 -0.11 7.45 15.05
C PHE A 131 -0.97 6.27 15.54
N LEU A 132 -0.47 5.04 15.39
CA LEU A 132 -1.12 3.88 15.99
C LEU A 132 -0.86 3.89 17.49
N ASN A 133 -1.90 3.63 18.28
CA ASN A 133 -1.65 3.47 19.71
C ASN A 133 -1.16 2.05 19.98
N LYS A 134 -0.82 1.78 21.24
CA LYS A 134 -0.21 0.49 21.60
C LYS A 134 -1.14 -0.68 21.31
N SER A 135 -2.41 -0.50 21.64
CA SER A 135 -3.39 -1.56 21.41
C SER A 135 -3.54 -1.89 19.92
N SER A 136 -3.59 -0.85 19.09
CA SER A 136 -3.70 -1.02 17.64
C SER A 136 -2.44 -1.66 17.06
N SER A 137 -1.28 -1.21 17.52
CA SER A 137 -0.02 -1.79 17.05
C SER A 137 0.07 -3.27 17.41
N ASN A 138 -0.35 -3.64 18.62
CA ASN A 138 -0.31 -5.04 19.03
C ASN A 138 -1.26 -5.88 18.19
N ALA A 139 -2.43 -5.35 17.83
CA ALA A 139 -3.38 -6.07 16.99
C ALA A 139 -2.78 -6.33 15.61
N ILE A 140 -2.07 -5.35 15.06
CA ILE A 140 -1.42 -5.51 13.76
C ILE A 140 -0.30 -6.55 13.85
N LEU A 141 0.50 -6.49 14.90
CA LEU A 141 1.57 -7.47 15.08
C LEU A 141 1.03 -8.89 15.12
N LYS A 142 -0.10 -9.09 15.76
CA LYS A 142 -0.72 -10.42 15.81
C LYS A 142 -1.07 -10.93 14.42
N ILE A 143 -1.67 -10.07 13.59
CA ILE A 143 -2.06 -10.52 12.26
C ILE A 143 -0.84 -10.77 11.38
N LEU A 144 0.26 -10.04 11.62
CA LEU A 144 1.48 -10.26 10.86
C LEU A 144 2.17 -11.57 11.23
N GLU A 145 1.93 -12.08 12.43
CA GLU A 145 2.48 -13.38 12.83
C GLU A 145 1.84 -14.54 12.08
N GLU A 146 0.57 -14.39 11.70
CA GLU A 146 -0.13 -15.41 10.92
C GLU A 146 -0.87 -14.72 9.77
N PRO A 147 -0.11 -14.23 8.80
CA PRO A 147 -0.73 -13.41 7.76
C PRO A 147 -1.62 -14.23 6.84
N SER A 148 -2.64 -13.58 6.32
CA SER A 148 -3.50 -14.18 5.33
C SER A 148 -2.74 -14.32 4.02
N LYS A 149 -3.09 -15.35 3.26
CA LYS A 149 -2.47 -15.60 1.98
C LYS A 149 -2.65 -14.40 1.06
N ASN A 150 -1.60 -14.07 0.34
CA ASN A 150 -1.61 -13.00 -0.66
C ASN A 150 -1.97 -11.63 -0.13
N THR A 151 -1.66 -11.37 1.13
CA THR A 151 -1.90 -10.05 1.72
C THR A 151 -0.56 -9.40 2.05
N ILE A 152 -0.41 -8.15 1.61
CA ILE A 152 0.81 -7.37 1.83
C ILE A 152 0.44 -6.17 2.69
N PHE A 153 1.11 -6.01 3.83
CA PHE A 153 0.97 -4.82 4.66
C PHE A 153 2.07 -3.85 4.27
N LEU A 154 1.66 -2.70 3.76
CA LEU A 154 2.57 -1.65 3.32
C LEU A 154 2.47 -0.53 4.33
N ILE A 155 3.52 -0.37 5.12
CA ILE A 155 3.48 0.49 6.30
C ILE A 155 4.42 1.67 6.10
N LEU A 156 3.86 2.87 6.09
CA LEU A 156 4.63 4.10 5.95
C LEU A 156 4.78 4.74 7.31
N GLN A 157 5.99 5.10 7.68
CA GLN A 157 6.21 5.76 8.96
C GLN A 157 7.26 6.86 8.82
N ASN A 158 7.10 7.91 9.59
CA ASN A 158 8.07 9.00 9.67
C ASN A 158 9.02 8.70 10.79
N SER A 159 10.31 8.65 10.46
CA SER A 159 11.32 8.54 11.52
C SER A 159 11.74 9.91 11.94
N UNK A 160 11.85 9.75 12.95
CA UNK A 160 12.16 10.97 13.52
C UNK A 160 12.99 11.41 13.68
#